data_1030cf8891836e501a2cc4e4dd26b889
#
_entry.id   1030cf8891836e501a2cc4e4dd26b889
#
_cell.length_a   1.000
_cell.length_b   1.000
_cell.length_c   1.000
_cell.angle_alpha   90.00
_cell.angle_beta   90.00
_cell.angle_gamma   90.00
#
_symmetry.space_group_name_H-M   'P 1'
#
loop_
_entity.id
_entity.type
_entity.pdbx_description
1 polymer ?
#
loop_
_entity_poly.entity_id
_entity_poly.type
_entity_poly.pdbx_seq_one_letter_code
_entity_poly.pdbx_strand_id
1 'polypeptide(L)'
;MKVLVVVDAQNDFITGSLGSLEAERVLPNIVNKIRDFDDLIVCTIDTHFENYLETQEGKKLPIKHCVRETEGWRIEDRIEVMSMLYKHMLTVEKESFGSFFLPQLIENYTIGTTIEEIELVGYVLDICVISNALLLKAYFPETKIAVDVSCCSATSPEAFEASKIILKSCQVEIRGE
;
A
#
# COMPACT_ATOMS: atom_id res chain seq x y z
N MET A 1 -18.80 6.15 4.64
CA MET A 1 -17.97 5.58 3.54
C MET A 1 -16.71 4.99 4.14
N LYS A 2 -16.29 3.83 3.65
CA LYS A 2 -14.99 3.23 3.97
C LYS A 2 -14.02 3.42 2.80
N VAL A 3 -12.73 3.35 3.07
CA VAL A 3 -11.68 3.42 2.06
C VAL A 3 -10.73 2.24 2.25
N LEU A 4 -10.42 1.53 1.17
CA LEU A 4 -9.37 0.51 1.14
C LEU A 4 -8.16 1.09 0.41
N VAL A 5 -7.01 1.11 1.06
CA VAL A 5 -5.74 1.49 0.45
C VAL A 5 -4.91 0.24 0.18
N VAL A 6 -4.70 -0.06 -1.09
CA VAL A 6 -3.84 -1.16 -1.55
C VAL A 6 -2.46 -0.59 -1.83
N VAL A 7 -1.51 -0.85 -0.95
CA VAL A 7 -0.18 -0.26 -1.00
C VAL A 7 0.73 -1.10 -1.90
N ASP A 8 1.20 -0.50 -3.00
CA ASP A 8 2.28 -0.99 -3.86
C ASP A 8 2.15 -2.46 -4.30
N ALA A 9 0.94 -2.89 -4.68
CA ALA A 9 0.71 -4.25 -5.18
C ALA A 9 1.22 -4.43 -6.63
N GLN A 10 2.54 -4.20 -6.80
CA GLN A 10 3.25 -4.20 -8.08
C GLN A 10 4.09 -5.47 -8.24
N ASN A 11 4.37 -5.84 -9.50
CA ASN A 11 5.08 -7.08 -9.81
C ASN A 11 6.45 -7.18 -9.12
N ASP A 12 7.21 -6.08 -9.03
CA ASP A 12 8.53 -6.10 -8.40
C ASP A 12 8.50 -6.44 -6.91
N PHE A 13 7.43 -6.12 -6.19
CA PHE A 13 7.28 -6.47 -4.78
C PHE A 13 6.70 -7.87 -4.56
N ILE A 14 6.16 -8.53 -5.59
CA ILE A 14 5.48 -9.82 -5.46
C ILE A 14 6.36 -10.95 -5.98
N THR A 15 6.71 -10.88 -7.27
CA THR A 15 7.49 -11.92 -7.99
C THR A 15 8.77 -11.38 -8.63
N GLY A 16 8.94 -10.05 -8.70
CA GLY A 16 10.05 -9.38 -9.37
C GLY A 16 11.27 -9.18 -8.46
N SER A 17 11.96 -8.05 -8.67
CA SER A 17 13.30 -7.79 -8.09
C SER A 17 13.35 -7.75 -6.56
N LEU A 18 12.25 -7.40 -5.90
CA LEU A 18 12.07 -7.39 -4.44
C LEU A 18 11.00 -8.39 -3.97
N GLY A 19 10.61 -9.32 -4.85
CA GLY A 19 9.61 -10.34 -4.57
C GLY A 19 10.04 -11.35 -3.52
N SER A 20 9.07 -11.99 -2.88
CA SER A 20 9.30 -13.05 -1.90
C SER A 20 8.16 -14.07 -1.87
N LEU A 21 8.44 -15.29 -1.39
CA LEU A 21 7.41 -16.30 -1.20
C LEU A 21 6.29 -15.84 -0.26
N GLU A 22 6.60 -14.98 0.70
CA GLU A 22 5.61 -14.41 1.60
C GLU A 22 4.74 -13.38 0.88
N ALA A 23 5.33 -12.53 0.04
CA ALA A 23 4.59 -11.60 -0.81
C ALA A 23 3.61 -12.33 -1.74
N GLU A 24 4.04 -13.43 -2.35
CA GLU A 24 3.17 -14.28 -3.17
C GLU A 24 2.03 -14.92 -2.36
N ARG A 25 2.29 -15.33 -1.10
CA ARG A 25 1.29 -15.97 -0.23
C ARG A 25 0.17 -15.03 0.20
N VAL A 26 0.47 -13.76 0.44
CA VAL A 26 -0.56 -12.79 0.88
C VAL A 26 -1.38 -12.23 -0.28
N LEU A 27 -0.91 -12.33 -1.51
CA LEU A 27 -1.59 -11.79 -2.69
C LEU A 27 -3.04 -12.29 -2.87
N PRO A 28 -3.37 -13.59 -2.70
CA PRO A 28 -4.77 -14.04 -2.75
C PRO A 28 -5.67 -13.36 -1.72
N ASN A 29 -5.16 -13.04 -0.54
CA ASN A 29 -5.91 -12.33 0.49
C ASN A 29 -6.22 -10.89 0.06
N ILE A 30 -5.24 -10.19 -0.53
CA ILE A 30 -5.43 -8.84 -1.09
C ILE A 30 -6.49 -8.86 -2.20
N VAL A 31 -6.38 -9.81 -3.13
CA VAL A 31 -7.35 -9.97 -4.24
C VAL A 31 -8.76 -10.22 -3.71
N ASN A 32 -8.92 -11.09 -2.70
CA ASN A 32 -10.22 -11.34 -2.07
C ASN A 32 -10.74 -10.09 -1.35
N LYS A 33 -9.87 -9.37 -0.63
CA LYS A 33 -10.24 -8.13 0.06
C LYS A 33 -10.76 -7.07 -0.93
N ILE A 34 -10.08 -6.88 -2.05
CA ILE A 34 -10.52 -5.96 -3.13
C ILE A 34 -11.87 -6.39 -3.67
N ARG A 35 -12.03 -7.69 -4.00
CA ARG A 35 -13.27 -8.23 -4.56
C ARG A 35 -14.48 -8.00 -3.66
N ASP A 36 -14.29 -8.13 -2.36
CA ASP A 36 -15.35 -8.10 -1.36
C ASP A 36 -15.56 -6.67 -0.79
N PHE A 37 -14.91 -5.65 -1.39
CA PHE A 37 -14.98 -4.25 -0.93
C PHE A 37 -15.84 -3.40 -1.88
N ASP A 38 -16.86 -2.74 -1.34
CA ASP A 38 -17.90 -2.05 -2.13
C ASP A 38 -17.72 -0.53 -2.24
N ASP A 39 -16.82 0.07 -1.44
CA ASP A 39 -16.60 1.52 -1.36
C ASP A 39 -15.33 1.95 -2.16
N LEU A 40 -14.71 3.06 -1.81
CA LEU A 40 -13.52 3.60 -2.48
C LEU A 40 -12.29 2.73 -2.27
N ILE A 41 -11.63 2.35 -3.35
CA ILE A 41 -10.31 1.69 -3.34
C ILE A 41 -9.27 2.65 -3.92
N VAL A 42 -8.11 2.78 -3.26
CA VAL A 42 -6.98 3.57 -3.76
C VAL A 42 -5.73 2.70 -3.76
N CYS A 43 -5.13 2.51 -4.93
CA CYS A 43 -3.84 1.83 -5.06
C CYS A 43 -2.71 2.85 -5.08
N THR A 44 -1.72 2.70 -4.20
CA THR A 44 -0.47 3.43 -4.36
C THR A 44 0.44 2.67 -5.32
N ILE A 45 1.24 3.41 -6.08
CA ILE A 45 2.17 2.86 -7.06
C ILE A 45 3.54 3.48 -6.79
N ASP A 46 4.44 2.68 -6.25
CA ASP A 46 5.82 3.07 -6.08
C ASP A 46 6.47 3.31 -7.45
N THR A 47 7.12 4.45 -7.63
CA THR A 47 7.56 4.87 -8.95
C THR A 47 8.97 5.43 -8.88
N HIS A 48 9.91 4.72 -9.48
CA HIS A 48 11.29 5.15 -9.64
C HIS A 48 11.63 5.42 -11.11
N PHE A 49 12.79 6.01 -11.34
CA PHE A 49 13.30 6.35 -12.67
C PHE A 49 14.65 5.69 -12.91
N GLU A 50 15.16 5.77 -14.12
CA GLU A 50 16.43 5.15 -14.53
C GLU A 50 17.63 5.53 -13.65
N ASN A 51 17.60 6.74 -13.05
CA ASN A 51 18.62 7.23 -12.13
C ASN A 51 18.46 6.74 -10.69
N TYR A 52 17.60 5.74 -10.41
CA TYR A 52 17.32 5.22 -9.07
C TYR A 52 18.58 4.99 -8.22
N LEU A 53 19.62 4.36 -8.79
CA LEU A 53 20.87 4.06 -8.08
C LEU A 53 21.66 5.31 -7.64
N GLU A 54 21.34 6.48 -8.18
CA GLU A 54 21.94 7.76 -7.82
C GLU A 54 21.20 8.43 -6.63
N THR A 55 19.97 7.98 -6.36
CA THR A 55 19.14 8.49 -5.26
C THR A 55 19.67 8.07 -3.89
N GLN A 56 19.19 8.71 -2.83
CA GLN A 56 19.53 8.31 -1.47
C GLN A 56 19.03 6.89 -1.15
N GLU A 57 17.85 6.53 -1.63
CA GLU A 57 17.27 5.20 -1.48
C GLU A 57 18.08 4.16 -2.22
N GLY A 58 18.36 4.38 -3.49
CA GLY A 58 19.15 3.46 -4.32
C GLY A 58 20.58 3.24 -3.83
N LYS A 59 21.18 4.20 -3.10
CA LYS A 59 22.48 4.01 -2.43
C LYS A 59 22.40 3.09 -1.22
N LYS A 60 21.23 2.98 -0.57
CA LYS A 60 21.00 2.11 0.60
C LYS A 60 20.44 0.74 0.18
N LEU A 61 19.60 0.71 -0.83
CA LEU A 61 19.03 -0.49 -1.44
C LEU A 61 19.40 -0.52 -2.93
N PRO A 62 20.59 -1.03 -3.32
CA PRO A 62 21.07 -0.96 -4.69
C PRO A 62 20.42 -2.02 -5.62
N ILE A 63 19.12 -2.15 -5.54
CA ILE A 63 18.30 -3.05 -6.35
C ILE A 63 17.28 -2.19 -7.08
N LYS A 64 17.45 -2.00 -8.39
CA LYS A 64 16.44 -1.30 -9.20
C LYS A 64 15.10 -2.04 -9.12
N HIS A 65 14.06 -1.33 -8.79
CA HIS A 65 12.70 -1.83 -8.72
C HIS A 65 11.72 -0.72 -9.09
N CYS A 66 10.52 -1.09 -9.47
CA CYS A 66 9.42 -0.18 -9.81
C CYS A 66 9.86 0.98 -10.71
N VAL A 67 10.77 0.72 -11.65
CA VAL A 67 11.18 1.73 -12.64
C VAL A 67 10.00 1.95 -13.58
N ARG A 68 9.61 3.20 -13.75
CA ARG A 68 8.42 3.60 -14.52
C ARG A 68 8.39 2.95 -15.89
N GLU A 69 7.23 2.49 -16.31
CA GLU A 69 6.95 1.83 -17.58
C GLU A 69 7.61 0.44 -17.77
N THR A 70 8.28 -0.11 -16.75
CA THR A 70 8.75 -1.51 -16.78
C THR A 70 7.65 -2.47 -16.31
N GLU A 71 7.82 -3.76 -16.61
CA GLU A 71 6.92 -4.81 -16.15
C GLU A 71 6.87 -4.89 -14.61
N GLY A 72 7.99 -4.66 -13.94
CA GLY A 72 8.08 -4.64 -12.47
C GLY A 72 7.27 -3.52 -11.83
N TRP A 73 7.15 -2.37 -12.50
CA TRP A 73 6.37 -1.23 -12.03
C TRP A 73 4.86 -1.44 -12.15
N ARG A 74 4.38 -2.31 -13.04
CA ARG A 74 2.94 -2.53 -13.23
C ARG A 74 2.30 -3.15 -12.01
N ILE A 75 1.05 -2.76 -11.76
CA ILE A 75 0.18 -3.45 -10.78
C ILE A 75 0.01 -4.92 -11.22
N GLU A 76 -0.05 -5.82 -10.26
CA GLU A 76 -0.25 -7.25 -10.51
C GLU A 76 -1.55 -7.49 -11.30
N ASP A 77 -1.50 -8.37 -12.30
CA ASP A 77 -2.55 -8.54 -13.32
C ASP A 77 -3.96 -8.77 -12.76
N ARG A 78 -4.10 -9.56 -11.68
CA ARG A 78 -5.42 -9.83 -11.06
C ARG A 78 -6.02 -8.58 -10.45
N ILE A 79 -5.19 -7.69 -9.89
CA ILE A 79 -5.61 -6.42 -9.31
C ILE A 79 -5.86 -5.41 -10.43
N GLU A 80 -5.03 -5.40 -11.47
CA GLU A 80 -5.22 -4.53 -12.64
C GLU A 80 -6.56 -4.82 -13.34
N VAL A 81 -6.89 -6.08 -13.54
CA VAL A 81 -8.21 -6.48 -14.10
C VAL A 81 -9.35 -5.98 -13.22
N MET A 82 -9.22 -6.04 -11.91
CA MET A 82 -10.23 -5.49 -11.00
C MET A 82 -10.39 -3.97 -11.17
N SER A 83 -9.29 -3.24 -11.37
CA SER A 83 -9.35 -1.79 -11.59
C SER A 83 -10.20 -1.40 -12.81
N MET A 84 -10.27 -2.26 -13.82
CA MET A 84 -11.12 -2.07 -15.00
C MET A 84 -12.61 -2.36 -14.72
N LEU A 85 -12.91 -3.17 -13.71
CA LEU A 85 -14.25 -3.59 -13.35
C LEU A 85 -14.90 -2.70 -12.28
N TYR A 86 -14.09 -2.13 -11.38
CA TYR A 86 -14.55 -1.32 -10.25
C TYR A 86 -14.50 0.18 -10.57
N LYS A 87 -15.66 0.84 -10.58
CA LYS A 87 -15.78 2.29 -10.89
C LYS A 87 -15.10 3.21 -9.86
N HIS A 88 -14.84 2.71 -8.66
CA HIS A 88 -14.32 3.46 -7.51
C HIS A 88 -12.91 3.03 -7.11
N MET A 89 -12.11 2.62 -8.10
CA MET A 89 -10.71 2.29 -7.90
C MET A 89 -9.83 3.37 -8.52
N LEU A 90 -9.05 4.04 -7.68
CA LEU A 90 -8.14 5.12 -8.05
C LEU A 90 -6.69 4.68 -7.88
N THR A 91 -5.78 5.36 -8.55
CA THR A 91 -4.33 5.15 -8.39
C THR A 91 -3.63 6.44 -8.03
N VAL A 92 -2.54 6.35 -7.26
CA VAL A 92 -1.65 7.46 -6.95
C VAL A 92 -0.20 7.01 -6.99
N GLU A 93 0.59 7.58 -7.89
CA GLU A 93 2.04 7.34 -7.93
C GLU A 93 2.73 8.04 -6.75
N LYS A 94 3.80 7.44 -6.24
CA LYS A 94 4.65 8.00 -5.19
C LYS A 94 6.12 7.71 -5.48
N GLU A 95 7.00 8.63 -5.13
CA GLU A 95 8.46 8.52 -5.29
C GLU A 95 9.17 8.32 -3.95
N SER A 96 8.41 7.94 -2.92
CA SER A 96 8.90 7.72 -1.55
C SER A 96 8.00 6.73 -0.82
N PHE A 97 8.43 6.23 0.34
CA PHE A 97 7.71 5.19 1.09
C PHE A 97 6.26 5.54 1.41
N GLY A 98 5.98 6.79 1.78
CA GLY A 98 4.62 7.29 1.97
C GLY A 98 4.27 8.37 0.94
N SER A 99 3.00 8.46 0.56
CA SER A 99 2.52 9.45 -0.40
C SER A 99 1.83 10.62 0.29
N PHE A 100 2.37 11.83 0.13
CA PHE A 100 1.69 13.05 0.58
C PHE A 100 0.41 13.35 -0.22
N PHE A 101 0.28 12.81 -1.43
CA PHE A 101 -0.90 13.02 -2.27
C PHE A 101 -2.04 12.04 -1.94
N LEU A 102 -1.75 10.91 -1.30
CA LEU A 102 -2.75 9.91 -0.95
C LEU A 102 -3.88 10.48 -0.08
N PRO A 103 -3.62 11.15 1.06
CA PRO A 103 -4.70 11.70 1.88
C PRO A 103 -5.48 12.79 1.15
N GLN A 104 -4.83 13.62 0.33
CA GLN A 104 -5.49 14.65 -0.48
C GLN A 104 -6.39 14.04 -1.56
N LEU A 105 -5.96 12.96 -2.21
CA LEU A 105 -6.77 12.24 -3.20
C LEU A 105 -8.04 11.68 -2.55
N ILE A 106 -7.89 11.03 -1.38
CA ILE A 106 -9.02 10.50 -0.60
C ILE A 106 -9.97 11.63 -0.21
N GLU A 107 -9.48 12.71 0.37
CA GLU A 107 -10.29 13.87 0.77
C GLU A 107 -11.07 14.47 -0.41
N ASN A 108 -10.39 14.69 -1.54
CA ASN A 108 -11.01 15.25 -2.74
C ASN A 108 -12.11 14.34 -3.31
N TYR A 109 -11.92 13.02 -3.29
CA TYR A 109 -12.91 12.08 -3.77
C TYR A 109 -14.12 11.96 -2.83
N THR A 110 -13.92 12.17 -1.55
CA THR A 110 -14.94 11.99 -0.51
C THR A 110 -15.60 13.31 -0.07
N ILE A 111 -15.43 14.40 -0.83
CA ILE A 111 -16.03 15.72 -0.49
C ILE A 111 -17.52 15.57 -0.17
N GLY A 112 -17.91 16.06 1.01
CA GLY A 112 -19.29 15.98 1.49
C GLY A 112 -19.71 14.63 2.06
N THR A 113 -18.80 13.68 2.16
CA THR A 113 -19.04 12.34 2.75
C THR A 113 -18.15 12.14 3.97
N THR A 114 -18.70 11.60 5.06
CA THR A 114 -17.89 11.22 6.22
C THR A 114 -17.13 9.92 5.95
N ILE A 115 -15.80 9.97 6.13
CA ILE A 115 -14.95 8.77 6.09
C ILE A 115 -15.00 8.12 7.46
N GLU A 116 -15.60 6.94 7.54
CA GLU A 116 -15.73 6.17 8.79
C GLU A 116 -14.43 5.42 9.12
N GLU A 117 -13.78 4.92 8.07
CA GLU A 117 -12.62 4.05 8.22
C GLU A 117 -11.74 4.07 6.96
N ILE A 118 -10.42 4.02 7.15
CA ILE A 118 -9.44 3.76 6.10
C ILE A 118 -8.65 2.53 6.51
N GLU A 119 -8.75 1.46 5.70
CA GLU A 119 -8.00 0.21 5.92
C GLU A 119 -6.88 0.09 4.89
N LEU A 120 -5.69 -0.32 5.36
CA LEU A 120 -4.54 -0.52 4.48
C LEU A 120 -4.17 -1.99 4.39
N VAL A 121 -3.74 -2.41 3.20
CA VAL A 121 -3.18 -3.73 2.88
C VAL A 121 -2.03 -3.55 1.89
N GLY A 122 -1.18 -4.56 1.68
CA GLY A 122 -0.17 -4.55 0.61
C GLY A 122 1.28 -4.72 1.06
N TYR A 123 2.20 -4.07 0.35
CA TYR A 123 3.64 -4.33 0.36
C TYR A 123 4.44 -3.07 0.68
N VAL A 124 5.43 -3.10 1.59
CA VAL A 124 5.59 -4.07 2.68
C VAL A 124 5.22 -3.38 3.98
N LEU A 125 4.79 -4.18 4.98
CA LEU A 125 4.23 -3.67 6.24
C LEU A 125 5.15 -2.68 6.94
N ASP A 126 6.43 -3.01 7.01
CA ASP A 126 7.47 -2.29 7.76
C ASP A 126 8.07 -1.08 7.03
N ILE A 127 7.66 -0.81 5.77
CA ILE A 127 8.16 0.33 5.00
C ILE A 127 6.98 1.15 4.44
N CYS A 128 6.40 0.75 3.31
CA CYS A 128 5.40 1.58 2.62
C CYS A 128 4.02 1.56 3.32
N VAL A 129 3.59 0.41 3.86
CA VAL A 129 2.29 0.33 4.54
C VAL A 129 2.29 1.17 5.82
N ILE A 130 3.28 0.99 6.70
CA ILE A 130 3.38 1.79 7.93
C ILE A 130 3.53 3.28 7.64
N SER A 131 4.33 3.66 6.63
CA SER A 131 4.53 5.06 6.25
C SER A 131 3.22 5.72 5.82
N ASN A 132 2.43 5.06 4.97
CA ASN A 132 1.14 5.58 4.54
C ASN A 132 0.10 5.56 5.69
N ALA A 133 0.10 4.54 6.54
CA ALA A 133 -0.82 4.46 7.68
C ALA A 133 -0.59 5.63 8.65
N LEU A 134 0.66 5.97 8.96
CA LEU A 134 1.00 7.08 9.85
C LEU A 134 0.70 8.44 9.22
N LEU A 135 0.92 8.62 7.91
CA LEU A 135 0.52 9.83 7.18
C LEU A 135 -1.01 10.01 7.19
N LEU A 136 -1.76 8.94 6.93
CA LEU A 136 -3.21 8.96 6.98
C LEU A 136 -3.72 9.26 8.39
N LYS A 137 -3.10 8.66 9.42
CA LYS A 137 -3.46 8.93 10.82
C LYS A 137 -3.19 10.39 11.22
N ALA A 138 -2.11 10.98 10.72
CA ALA A 138 -1.80 12.39 10.96
C ALA A 138 -2.76 13.34 10.22
N TYR A 139 -3.16 13.00 9.00
CA TYR A 139 -4.05 13.83 8.17
C TYR A 139 -5.52 13.70 8.61
N PHE A 140 -5.97 12.50 8.97
CA PHE A 140 -7.34 12.19 9.42
C PHE A 140 -7.32 11.71 10.88
N PRO A 141 -7.04 12.60 11.86
CA PRO A 141 -6.81 12.18 13.25
C PRO A 141 -8.04 11.52 13.90
N GLU A 142 -9.24 11.91 13.50
CA GLU A 142 -10.49 11.39 14.04
C GLU A 142 -11.04 10.19 13.24
N THR A 143 -10.50 9.90 12.05
CA THR A 143 -10.90 8.74 11.28
C THR A 143 -10.22 7.48 11.81
N LYS A 144 -10.93 6.38 11.82
CA LYS A 144 -10.39 5.07 12.17
C LYS A 144 -9.43 4.61 11.06
N ILE A 145 -8.17 4.42 11.41
CA ILE A 145 -7.16 3.84 10.53
C ILE A 145 -6.90 2.40 10.98
N ALA A 146 -6.93 1.47 10.04
CA ALA A 146 -6.68 0.05 10.27
C ALA A 146 -5.66 -0.51 9.27
N VAL A 147 -4.92 -1.55 9.68
CA VAL A 147 -4.06 -2.35 8.79
C VAL A 147 -4.45 -3.82 8.96
N ASP A 148 -4.80 -4.49 7.85
CA ASP A 148 -5.02 -5.93 7.85
C ASP A 148 -3.70 -6.65 7.53
N VAL A 149 -3.06 -7.15 8.58
CA VAL A 149 -1.74 -7.78 8.46
C VAL A 149 -1.78 -9.14 7.78
N SER A 150 -2.92 -9.81 7.71
CA SER A 150 -3.09 -11.03 6.90
C SER A 150 -2.99 -10.78 5.40
N CYS A 151 -3.09 -9.51 5.00
CA CYS A 151 -2.95 -9.01 3.64
C CYS A 151 -1.65 -8.19 3.46
N CYS A 152 -0.64 -8.36 4.31
CA CYS A 152 0.64 -7.66 4.22
C CYS A 152 1.81 -8.65 4.31
N SER A 153 2.85 -8.43 3.50
CA SER A 153 4.17 -9.02 3.72
C SER A 153 5.09 -8.03 4.44
N ALA A 154 6.24 -8.48 4.89
CA ALA A 154 7.28 -7.64 5.49
C ALA A 154 8.68 -8.07 5.06
N THR A 155 9.69 -7.25 5.35
CA THR A 155 11.10 -7.56 5.02
C THR A 155 11.67 -8.69 5.88
N SER A 156 11.16 -8.89 7.10
CA SER A 156 11.47 -10.01 7.97
C SER A 156 10.36 -10.26 9.00
N PRO A 157 10.31 -11.45 9.65
CA PRO A 157 9.37 -11.69 10.74
C PRO A 157 9.53 -10.71 11.90
N GLU A 158 10.76 -10.31 12.23
CA GLU A 158 11.04 -9.34 13.30
C GLU A 158 10.51 -7.95 12.94
N ALA A 159 10.70 -7.53 11.68
CA ALA A 159 10.17 -6.26 11.19
C ALA A 159 8.64 -6.25 11.16
N PHE A 160 8.02 -7.38 10.82
CA PHE A 160 6.56 -7.56 10.87
C PHE A 160 6.02 -7.31 12.28
N GLU A 161 6.58 -7.98 13.30
CA GLU A 161 6.14 -7.81 14.70
C GLU A 161 6.43 -6.40 15.24
N ALA A 162 7.60 -5.83 14.93
CA ALA A 162 7.95 -4.46 15.31
C ALA A 162 6.97 -3.43 14.72
N SER A 163 6.57 -3.60 13.47
CA SER A 163 5.59 -2.72 12.81
C SER A 163 4.23 -2.75 13.47
N LYS A 164 3.75 -3.92 13.87
CA LYS A 164 2.48 -4.06 14.61
C LYS A 164 2.53 -3.30 15.93
N ILE A 165 3.64 -3.39 16.67
CA ILE A 165 3.83 -2.67 17.94
C ILE A 165 3.76 -1.16 17.71
N ILE A 166 4.48 -0.65 16.70
CA ILE A 166 4.51 0.79 16.38
C ILE A 166 3.12 1.27 15.95
N LEU A 167 2.47 0.55 15.04
CA LEU A 167 1.13 0.89 14.54
C LEU A 167 0.12 0.95 15.70
N LYS A 168 0.10 -0.05 16.58
CA LYS A 168 -0.77 -0.06 17.78
C LYS A 168 -0.48 1.15 18.69
N SER A 169 0.79 1.50 18.90
CA SER A 169 1.18 2.66 19.72
C SER A 169 0.71 3.97 19.10
N CYS A 170 0.63 4.05 17.76
CA CYS A 170 0.11 5.19 17.01
C CYS A 170 -1.41 5.16 16.81
N GLN A 171 -2.14 4.30 17.53
CA GLN A 171 -3.61 4.17 17.48
C GLN A 171 -4.13 3.71 16.10
N VAL A 172 -3.33 2.93 15.38
CA VAL A 172 -3.77 2.22 14.18
C VAL A 172 -4.25 0.83 14.61
N GLU A 173 -5.46 0.45 14.19
CA GLU A 173 -6.02 -0.88 14.49
C GLU A 173 -5.33 -1.95 13.66
N ILE A 174 -4.97 -3.06 14.28
CA ILE A 174 -4.42 -4.23 13.59
C ILE A 174 -5.50 -5.28 13.45
N ARG A 175 -5.66 -5.82 12.23
CA ARG A 175 -6.59 -6.89 11.88
C ARG A 175 -5.86 -8.07 11.26
N GLY A 176 -6.52 -9.21 11.22
CA GLY A 176 -5.97 -10.40 10.56
C GLY A 176 -4.81 -11.07 11.31
N GLU A 177 -4.69 -10.84 12.65
CA GLU A 177 -3.71 -11.54 13.50
C GLU A 177 -4.03 -13.01 13.66
#